data_fb26d8c60299d75954e86b99495f73d8
#
_entry.id   fb26d8c60299d75954e86b99495f73d8
#
_cell.length_a   1.000
_cell.length_b   1.000
_cell.length_c   1.000
_cell.angle_alpha   90.00
_cell.angle_beta   90.00
_cell.angle_gamma   90.00
#
_symmetry.space_group_name_H-M   'P 1'
#
loop_
_entity.id
_entity.type
_entity.pdbx_description
1 polymer ?
#
loop_
_entity_poly.entity_id
_entity_poly.type
_entity_poly.pdbx_seq_one_letter_code
_entity_poly.pdbx_strand_id
1 'polypeptide(L)'
;MIKRFFVALCCITLLASCQKVVVEQEKAPIIKPRTQLVVGTLFGPQIYFSSGQGDSGYDYEMAARFADYLKLTLHMKPYNNINELYRALRHGEIDLIAAGLADTPSRREQFRVGPPLYRVNQVLVYKQGTPVPKDINKLQGEITVMTDSSFVDTLTTLQKSNPNLTWNQKKDTDSEELLSLIASGELLYTISDSTSLDINRRFMPELREGLILKKKQPVVWLLPPNNSDQLMSQLLAFWHIEKRNGTLAYLDEKYFAHVARFDYVDTRAFIRAIDNKLPKYRASFEKHADKIDWRKLAATAYQESHWNPNARSPTGVRGLMMLTLPTAKQVGIKNRLDPFQSIKGGAKYLNSMLERLPESIPENQRMWFALASYNIGFGHVEDARKLADKMGLNPSAWRDIKEVLPLLQKRKYYKNTRYGYARGNEAVHYVDSIRRYYDTLVWIDNQNLLLELKEDGTQTADNRPQVSKSEQSQ
;
A
#
# COMPACT_ATOMS: atom_id res chain seq x y z
N MET A 1 22.41 -94.33 17.25
CA MET A 1 21.68 -93.49 18.24
C MET A 1 22.15 -91.98 18.29
N ILE A 2 23.28 -91.63 17.71
CA ILE A 2 23.88 -90.23 17.85
C ILE A 2 23.24 -89.24 16.88
N LYS A 3 22.69 -89.62 15.73
CA LYS A 3 22.07 -88.68 14.76
C LYS A 3 20.68 -88.11 15.15
N ARG A 4 19.99 -88.76 16.07
CA ARG A 4 18.66 -88.24 16.55
C ARG A 4 18.74 -87.19 17.68
N PHE A 5 19.88 -87.10 18.37
CA PHE A 5 20.08 -86.18 19.43
C PHE A 5 20.48 -84.78 18.91
N PHE A 6 21.14 -84.69 17.76
CA PHE A 6 21.55 -83.42 17.14
C PHE A 6 20.40 -82.63 16.53
N VAL A 7 19.38 -83.33 16.00
CA VAL A 7 18.19 -82.68 15.40
C VAL A 7 17.26 -82.09 16.49
N ALA A 8 17.18 -82.74 17.64
CA ALA A 8 16.38 -82.20 18.77
C ALA A 8 17.01 -81.00 19.44
N LEU A 9 18.35 -80.91 19.47
CA LEU A 9 19.06 -79.71 20.05
C LEU A 9 19.01 -78.51 19.16
N CYS A 10 19.00 -78.68 17.81
CA CYS A 10 18.83 -77.55 16.88
C CYS A 10 17.41 -76.96 16.85
N CYS A 11 16.38 -77.75 17.13
CA CYS A 11 15.00 -77.29 17.20
C CYS A 11 14.71 -76.49 18.49
N ILE A 12 15.43 -76.74 19.59
CA ILE A 12 15.25 -76.01 20.85
C ILE A 12 15.93 -74.62 20.83
N THR A 13 17.01 -74.45 20.06
CA THR A 13 17.70 -73.12 19.92
C THR A 13 16.98 -72.18 18.99
N LEU A 14 16.07 -72.64 18.10
CA LEU A 14 15.26 -71.84 17.21
C LEU A 14 13.99 -71.25 17.86
N LEU A 15 13.57 -71.78 19.02
CA LEU A 15 12.38 -71.32 19.73
C LEU A 15 12.69 -70.27 20.83
N ALA A 16 13.97 -70.05 21.15
CA ALA A 16 14.38 -69.05 22.15
C ALA A 16 14.68 -67.66 21.57
N SER A 17 14.52 -67.40 20.25
CA SER A 17 14.84 -66.13 19.56
C SER A 17 13.63 -65.28 19.22
N CYS A 18 12.44 -65.57 19.77
CA CYS A 18 11.33 -64.60 19.72
C CYS A 18 11.36 -63.68 20.94
N GLN A 19 12.41 -62.87 21.08
CA GLN A 19 12.28 -61.63 21.85
C GLN A 19 11.31 -60.75 21.11
N LYS A 20 10.15 -60.44 21.74
CA LYS A 20 9.28 -59.37 21.30
C LYS A 20 10.13 -58.09 21.31
N VAL A 21 10.56 -57.65 20.14
CA VAL A 21 11.01 -56.30 19.93
C VAL A 21 9.79 -55.43 20.24
N VAL A 22 9.73 -54.88 21.45
CA VAL A 22 8.84 -53.82 21.78
C VAL A 22 9.36 -52.64 20.97
N VAL A 23 8.83 -52.45 19.78
CA VAL A 23 8.98 -51.18 19.05
C VAL A 23 8.24 -50.18 19.91
N GLU A 24 9.01 -49.49 20.73
CA GLU A 24 8.54 -48.25 21.37
C GLU A 24 8.03 -47.38 20.23
N GLN A 25 6.71 -47.33 20.06
CA GLN A 25 6.12 -46.36 19.13
C GLN A 25 6.55 -44.98 19.65
N GLU A 26 7.56 -44.44 19.01
CA GLU A 26 7.88 -43.03 19.13
C GLU A 26 6.55 -42.28 18.97
N LYS A 27 6.04 -41.71 20.07
CA LYS A 27 4.83 -40.94 20.03
C LYS A 27 5.06 -39.86 18.98
N ALA A 28 4.31 -39.95 17.88
CA ALA A 28 4.33 -38.94 16.85
C ALA A 28 4.31 -37.54 17.56
N PRO A 29 5.20 -36.64 17.21
CA PRO A 29 5.27 -35.36 17.85
C PRO A 29 3.88 -34.74 17.86
N ILE A 30 3.37 -34.36 19.04
CA ILE A 30 2.08 -33.72 19.18
C ILE A 30 2.25 -32.39 18.42
N ILE A 31 1.81 -32.35 17.16
CA ILE A 31 1.78 -31.14 16.35
C ILE A 31 0.77 -30.24 17.05
N LYS A 32 1.27 -29.29 17.83
CA LYS A 32 0.40 -28.26 18.43
C LYS A 32 -0.40 -27.61 17.29
N PRO A 33 -1.72 -27.48 17.44
CA PRO A 33 -2.51 -26.82 16.42
C PRO A 33 -1.94 -25.43 16.18
N ARG A 34 -1.69 -25.13 14.94
CA ARG A 34 -1.15 -23.84 14.51
C ARG A 34 -2.18 -22.75 14.85
N THR A 35 -1.78 -21.75 15.61
CA THR A 35 -2.65 -20.65 16.05
C THR A 35 -2.37 -19.33 15.32
N GLN A 36 -1.22 -19.25 14.64
CA GLN A 36 -0.76 -18.04 13.97
C GLN A 36 -0.32 -18.31 12.53
N LEU A 37 -0.53 -17.30 11.67
CA LEU A 37 0.08 -17.19 10.35
C LEU A 37 1.19 -16.13 10.45
N VAL A 38 2.45 -16.54 10.29
CA VAL A 38 3.59 -15.63 10.33
C VAL A 38 3.99 -15.24 8.92
N VAL A 39 3.82 -13.98 8.58
CA VAL A 39 4.07 -13.44 7.24
C VAL A 39 5.27 -12.53 7.24
N GLY A 40 6.30 -12.91 6.48
CA GLY A 40 7.47 -12.05 6.25
C GLY A 40 7.16 -10.95 5.24
N THR A 41 7.58 -9.73 5.55
CA THR A 41 7.30 -8.56 4.70
C THR A 41 8.45 -7.56 4.69
N LEU A 42 8.38 -6.59 3.77
CA LEU A 42 9.22 -5.38 3.76
C LEU A 42 8.34 -4.18 4.10
N PHE A 43 8.97 -3.14 4.66
CA PHE A 43 8.30 -1.86 4.78
C PHE A 43 8.12 -1.22 3.41
N GLY A 44 6.98 -0.55 3.20
CA GLY A 44 6.69 0.21 1.99
C GLY A 44 5.22 0.64 1.95
N PRO A 45 4.91 1.82 1.36
CA PRO A 45 3.57 2.41 1.42
C PRO A 45 2.46 1.57 0.79
N GLN A 46 2.81 0.68 -0.15
CA GLN A 46 1.87 -0.27 -0.74
C GLN A 46 1.99 -1.70 -0.20
N ILE A 47 3.05 -2.03 0.53
CA ILE A 47 3.33 -3.38 1.00
C ILE A 47 2.79 -3.55 2.41
N TYR A 48 3.51 -2.95 3.36
CA TYR A 48 3.19 -2.94 4.78
C TYR A 48 3.76 -1.69 5.43
N PHE A 49 2.94 -0.97 6.15
CA PHE A 49 3.37 0.11 7.04
C PHE A 49 2.48 0.16 8.27
N SER A 50 3.08 0.56 9.39
CA SER A 50 2.37 0.76 10.66
C SER A 50 2.30 2.26 10.95
N SER A 51 1.14 2.74 11.34
CA SER A 51 0.89 4.13 11.71
C SER A 51 0.11 4.21 13.02
N GLY A 52 -0.04 5.41 13.57
CA GLY A 52 -0.90 5.64 14.74
C GLY A 52 -2.37 5.24 14.55
N GLN A 53 -2.80 4.97 13.32
CA GLN A 53 -4.14 4.48 12.97
C GLN A 53 -4.18 2.95 12.76
N GLY A 54 -3.06 2.26 12.96
CA GLY A 54 -2.91 0.82 12.75
C GLY A 54 -2.11 0.47 11.51
N ASP A 55 -2.06 -0.82 11.24
CA ASP A 55 -1.32 -1.40 10.13
C ASP A 55 -2.09 -1.28 8.82
N SER A 56 -1.38 -1.06 7.71
CA SER A 56 -1.96 -0.88 6.38
C SER A 56 -0.98 -1.36 5.29
N GLY A 57 -1.45 -1.46 4.06
CA GLY A 57 -0.72 -1.91 2.88
C GLY A 57 -1.50 -3.00 2.12
N TYR A 58 -1.25 -3.11 0.82
CA TYR A 58 -1.93 -4.11 -0.02
C TYR A 58 -1.64 -5.54 0.47
N ASP A 59 -0.35 -5.86 0.68
CA ASP A 59 0.06 -7.18 1.16
C ASP A 59 -0.44 -7.45 2.58
N TYR A 60 -0.44 -6.43 3.46
CA TYR A 60 -1.00 -6.56 4.79
C TYR A 60 -2.50 -6.89 4.77
N GLU A 61 -3.32 -6.13 4.02
CA GLU A 61 -4.76 -6.37 3.98
C GLU A 61 -5.13 -7.73 3.38
N MET A 62 -4.39 -8.16 2.36
CA MET A 62 -4.55 -9.51 1.81
C MET A 62 -4.13 -10.58 2.82
N ALA A 63 -3.02 -10.37 3.55
CA ALA A 63 -2.54 -11.31 4.57
C ALA A 63 -3.50 -11.40 5.76
N ALA A 64 -4.09 -10.29 6.19
CA ALA A 64 -5.11 -10.27 7.24
C ALA A 64 -6.34 -11.10 6.85
N ARG A 65 -6.86 -10.90 5.64
CA ARG A 65 -7.97 -11.69 5.10
C ARG A 65 -7.62 -13.17 4.94
N PHE A 66 -6.38 -13.48 4.56
CA PHE A 66 -5.94 -14.87 4.44
C PHE A 66 -5.82 -15.55 5.81
N ALA A 67 -5.31 -14.84 6.82
CA ALA A 67 -5.27 -15.33 8.19
C ALA A 67 -6.69 -15.60 8.73
N ASP A 68 -7.63 -14.68 8.49
CA ASP A 68 -9.06 -14.86 8.85
C ASP A 68 -9.68 -16.08 8.14
N TYR A 69 -9.39 -16.26 6.85
CA TYR A 69 -9.83 -17.44 6.08
C TYR A 69 -9.31 -18.75 6.69
N LEU A 70 -8.06 -18.75 7.16
CA LEU A 70 -7.42 -19.88 7.84
C LEU A 70 -7.85 -20.04 9.31
N LYS A 71 -8.58 -19.07 9.89
CA LYS A 71 -8.91 -18.97 11.33
C LYS A 71 -7.65 -18.90 12.20
N LEU A 72 -6.63 -18.20 11.75
CA LEU A 72 -5.36 -17.96 12.42
C LEU A 72 -5.19 -16.48 12.78
N THR A 73 -4.41 -16.19 13.81
CA THR A 73 -3.99 -14.82 14.10
C THR A 73 -2.85 -14.41 13.15
N LEU A 74 -2.98 -13.26 12.48
CA LEU A 74 -1.91 -12.73 11.65
C LEU A 74 -0.76 -12.20 12.52
N HIS A 75 0.47 -12.55 12.16
CA HIS A 75 1.69 -11.95 12.68
C HIS A 75 2.56 -11.47 11.50
N MET A 76 2.57 -10.14 11.24
CA MET A 76 3.47 -9.54 10.25
C MET A 76 4.87 -9.38 10.85
N LYS A 77 5.87 -9.90 10.16
CA LYS A 77 7.28 -9.83 10.58
C LYS A 77 8.08 -9.06 9.51
N PRO A 78 8.33 -7.77 9.70
CA PRO A 78 9.11 -6.98 8.74
C PRO A 78 10.59 -7.32 8.82
N TYR A 79 11.26 -7.27 7.66
CA TYR A 79 12.69 -7.47 7.48
C TYR A 79 13.31 -6.28 6.75
N ASN A 80 14.63 -6.12 6.85
CA ASN A 80 15.32 -4.97 6.27
C ASN A 80 15.65 -5.15 4.78
N ASN A 81 15.78 -6.39 4.32
CA ASN A 81 16.13 -6.71 2.93
C ASN A 81 15.57 -8.07 2.48
N ILE A 82 15.60 -8.27 1.15
CA ILE A 82 15.05 -9.48 0.50
C ILE A 82 15.79 -10.75 0.93
N ASN A 83 17.10 -10.69 1.15
CA ASN A 83 17.90 -11.84 1.55
C ASN A 83 17.51 -12.38 2.93
N GLU A 84 17.26 -11.48 3.87
CA GLU A 84 16.77 -11.87 5.19
C GLU A 84 15.41 -12.56 5.10
N LEU A 85 14.49 -12.04 4.27
CA LEU A 85 13.21 -12.70 3.99
C LEU A 85 13.38 -14.12 3.44
N TYR A 86 14.24 -14.28 2.43
CA TYR A 86 14.50 -15.58 1.82
C TYR A 86 15.10 -16.58 2.81
N ARG A 87 16.02 -16.12 3.64
CA ARG A 87 16.60 -16.95 4.70
C ARG A 87 15.53 -17.37 5.69
N ALA A 88 14.74 -16.43 6.21
CA ALA A 88 13.68 -16.71 7.16
C ALA A 88 12.65 -17.72 6.61
N LEU A 89 12.28 -17.60 5.33
CA LEU A 89 11.36 -18.54 4.68
C LEU A 89 11.96 -19.96 4.58
N ARG A 90 13.24 -20.07 4.19
CA ARG A 90 13.94 -21.36 4.10
C ARG A 90 14.11 -22.03 5.47
N HIS A 91 14.31 -21.26 6.53
CA HIS A 91 14.47 -21.78 7.90
C HIS A 91 13.13 -22.01 8.61
N GLY A 92 11.99 -21.73 7.97
CA GLY A 92 10.67 -21.91 8.57
C GLY A 92 10.35 -20.94 9.69
N GLU A 93 11.06 -19.79 9.76
CA GLU A 93 10.77 -18.70 10.71
C GLU A 93 9.50 -17.93 10.34
N ILE A 94 9.13 -17.99 9.06
CA ILE A 94 7.91 -17.41 8.49
C ILE A 94 7.25 -18.45 7.57
N ASP A 95 5.96 -18.31 7.37
CA ASP A 95 5.14 -19.24 6.60
C ASP A 95 5.08 -18.92 5.13
N LEU A 96 5.09 -17.62 4.84
CA LEU A 96 5.10 -17.09 3.48
C LEU A 96 5.71 -15.67 3.48
N ILE A 97 6.08 -15.22 2.30
CA ILE A 97 6.53 -13.84 2.04
C ILE A 97 5.41 -13.10 1.30
N ALA A 98 5.00 -11.95 1.86
CA ALA A 98 4.10 -10.97 1.26
C ALA A 98 4.80 -9.60 1.29
N ALA A 99 5.55 -9.27 0.22
CA ALA A 99 6.48 -8.15 0.21
C ALA A 99 6.58 -7.46 -1.17
N GLY A 100 5.49 -7.42 -1.93
CA GLY A 100 5.46 -6.76 -3.24
C GLY A 100 6.40 -7.40 -4.27
N LEU A 101 6.71 -8.68 -4.14
CA LEU A 101 7.76 -9.32 -4.94
C LEU A 101 7.25 -9.74 -6.32
N ALA A 102 7.95 -9.29 -7.37
CA ALA A 102 7.67 -9.72 -8.74
C ALA A 102 8.03 -11.19 -8.95
N ASP A 103 7.23 -11.88 -9.76
CA ASP A 103 7.47 -13.25 -10.18
C ASP A 103 8.64 -13.33 -11.19
N THR A 104 9.71 -14.03 -10.82
CA THR A 104 10.88 -14.21 -11.69
C THR A 104 11.29 -15.69 -11.79
N PRO A 105 11.98 -16.10 -12.88
CA PRO A 105 12.52 -17.45 -13.00
C PRO A 105 13.38 -17.85 -11.79
N SER A 106 14.29 -16.97 -11.36
CA SER A 106 15.17 -17.21 -10.20
C SER A 106 14.39 -17.50 -8.90
N ARG A 107 13.26 -16.81 -8.67
CA ARG A 107 12.40 -17.07 -7.52
C ARG A 107 11.64 -18.38 -7.62
N ARG A 108 11.18 -18.74 -8.83
CA ARG A 108 10.50 -20.05 -9.09
C ARG A 108 11.40 -21.25 -8.87
N GLU A 109 12.72 -21.08 -9.09
CA GLU A 109 13.70 -22.14 -8.82
C GLU A 109 13.90 -22.37 -7.31
N GLN A 110 13.68 -21.34 -6.49
CA GLN A 110 13.99 -21.37 -5.06
C GLN A 110 12.77 -21.55 -4.17
N PHE A 111 11.59 -21.13 -4.64
CA PHE A 111 10.37 -21.04 -3.83
C PHE A 111 9.15 -21.46 -4.63
N ARG A 112 8.08 -21.80 -3.94
CA ARG A 112 6.78 -21.94 -4.58
C ARG A 112 6.14 -20.57 -4.73
N VAL A 113 5.68 -20.26 -5.94
CA VAL A 113 5.10 -18.98 -6.30
C VAL A 113 3.58 -19.07 -6.24
N GLY A 114 2.96 -18.20 -5.44
CA GLY A 114 1.52 -18.06 -5.32
C GLY A 114 0.86 -17.44 -6.55
N PRO A 115 -0.47 -17.31 -6.55
CA PRO A 115 -1.21 -16.68 -7.64
C PRO A 115 -0.89 -15.18 -7.72
N PRO A 116 -1.03 -14.55 -8.93
CA PRO A 116 -0.77 -13.14 -9.12
C PRO A 116 -1.80 -12.28 -8.38
N LEU A 117 -1.32 -11.33 -7.58
CA LEU A 117 -2.16 -10.36 -6.88
C LEU A 117 -2.48 -9.17 -7.77
N TYR A 118 -1.46 -8.53 -8.30
CA TYR A 118 -1.54 -7.42 -9.25
C TYR A 118 -0.37 -7.47 -10.25
N ARG A 119 -0.29 -6.49 -11.17
CA ARG A 119 0.78 -6.44 -12.16
C ARG A 119 1.40 -5.06 -12.20
N VAL A 120 2.74 -5.02 -12.38
CA VAL A 120 3.52 -3.78 -12.46
C VAL A 120 4.35 -3.76 -13.74
N ASN A 121 4.75 -2.58 -14.19
CA ASN A 121 5.84 -2.44 -15.15
C ASN A 121 7.12 -2.15 -14.39
N GLN A 122 8.26 -2.67 -14.88
CA GLN A 122 9.57 -2.24 -14.41
C GLN A 122 10.05 -1.12 -15.31
N VAL A 123 10.35 0.01 -14.71
CA VAL A 123 10.65 1.25 -15.42
C VAL A 123 11.98 1.83 -14.97
N LEU A 124 12.73 2.40 -15.91
CA LEU A 124 13.89 3.21 -15.61
C LEU A 124 13.44 4.50 -14.92
N VAL A 125 14.08 4.86 -13.83
CA VAL A 125 13.76 6.07 -13.06
C VAL A 125 14.97 7.01 -13.05
N TYR A 126 14.69 8.30 -13.21
CA TYR A 126 15.69 9.36 -13.25
C TYR A 126 15.13 10.67 -12.67
N LYS A 127 16.01 11.62 -12.34
CA LYS A 127 15.64 12.97 -11.90
C LYS A 127 15.30 13.86 -13.09
N GLN A 128 14.32 14.72 -12.97
CA GLN A 128 14.00 15.74 -13.96
C GLN A 128 15.25 16.56 -14.34
N GLY A 129 15.50 16.70 -15.64
CA GLY A 129 16.69 17.35 -16.18
C GLY A 129 17.85 16.41 -16.53
N THR A 130 17.80 15.14 -16.09
CA THR A 130 18.76 14.12 -16.52
C THR A 130 18.45 13.68 -17.96
N PRO A 131 19.45 13.57 -18.86
CA PRO A 131 19.26 13.05 -20.21
C PRO A 131 18.74 11.62 -20.20
N VAL A 132 17.67 11.34 -20.92
CA VAL A 132 17.07 9.99 -21.03
C VAL A 132 17.12 9.52 -22.47
N PRO A 133 17.82 8.43 -22.73
CA PRO A 133 17.86 7.86 -24.07
C PRO A 133 16.54 7.17 -24.42
N LYS A 134 16.24 7.12 -25.72
CA LYS A 134 15.14 6.31 -26.25
C LYS A 134 15.46 4.80 -26.29
N ASP A 135 16.72 4.45 -26.09
CA ASP A 135 17.27 3.09 -26.15
C ASP A 135 18.23 2.88 -24.99
N ILE A 136 18.14 1.74 -24.33
CA ILE A 136 18.96 1.38 -23.16
C ILE A 136 20.46 1.39 -23.48
N ASN A 137 20.86 1.07 -24.73
CA ASN A 137 22.24 1.10 -25.18
C ASN A 137 22.85 2.51 -25.27
N LYS A 138 22.02 3.54 -25.26
CA LYS A 138 22.45 4.95 -25.34
C LYS A 138 22.40 5.64 -23.98
N LEU A 139 22.29 4.86 -22.92
CA LEU A 139 22.26 5.39 -21.56
C LEU A 139 23.62 6.05 -21.22
N GLN A 140 23.57 7.31 -20.79
CA GLN A 140 24.75 8.06 -20.35
C GLN A 140 24.81 8.01 -18.83
N GLY A 141 25.44 6.98 -18.29
CA GLY A 141 25.58 6.79 -16.86
C GLY A 141 25.16 5.40 -16.42
N GLU A 142 25.35 5.14 -15.16
CA GLU A 142 25.22 3.82 -14.56
C GLU A 142 23.86 3.65 -13.88
N ILE A 143 23.27 2.46 -14.07
CA ILE A 143 22.06 2.08 -13.35
C ILE A 143 22.48 1.47 -12.00
N THR A 144 21.87 1.91 -10.90
CA THR A 144 22.07 1.29 -9.59
C THR A 144 20.77 0.64 -9.15
N VAL A 145 20.83 -0.64 -8.74
CA VAL A 145 19.66 -1.41 -8.27
C VAL A 145 19.98 -2.12 -6.96
N MET A 146 18.93 -2.54 -6.25
CA MET A 146 19.06 -3.38 -5.05
C MET A 146 19.63 -4.76 -5.44
N THR A 147 20.53 -5.27 -4.63
CA THR A 147 20.97 -6.68 -4.69
C THR A 147 19.76 -7.62 -4.50
N ASP A 148 19.73 -8.73 -5.25
CA ASP A 148 18.68 -9.78 -5.20
C ASP A 148 17.26 -9.31 -5.56
N SER A 149 17.15 -8.11 -6.13
CA SER A 149 15.88 -7.63 -6.68
C SER A 149 15.58 -8.28 -8.04
N SER A 150 14.31 -8.29 -8.44
CA SER A 150 13.86 -8.70 -9.78
C SER A 150 14.44 -7.80 -10.89
N PHE A 151 14.98 -6.65 -10.53
CA PHE A 151 15.62 -5.72 -11.47
C PHE A 151 16.97 -6.28 -11.98
N VAL A 152 17.71 -7.02 -11.14
CA VAL A 152 18.92 -7.73 -11.54
C VAL A 152 18.60 -8.77 -12.61
N ASP A 153 17.55 -9.59 -12.40
CA ASP A 153 17.08 -10.57 -13.40
C ASP A 153 16.72 -9.90 -14.73
N THR A 154 16.07 -8.74 -14.68
CA THR A 154 15.69 -7.97 -15.86
C THR A 154 16.91 -7.43 -16.60
N LEU A 155 17.86 -6.82 -15.87
CA LEU A 155 19.10 -6.30 -16.45
C LEU A 155 19.97 -7.41 -17.04
N THR A 156 20.10 -8.53 -16.36
CA THR A 156 20.81 -9.72 -16.86
C THR A 156 20.17 -10.25 -18.16
N THR A 157 18.85 -10.22 -18.24
CA THR A 157 18.14 -10.64 -19.46
C THR A 157 18.38 -9.64 -20.60
N LEU A 158 18.33 -8.34 -20.33
CA LEU A 158 18.58 -7.28 -21.32
C LEU A 158 20.02 -7.27 -21.78
N GLN A 159 20.99 -7.61 -20.92
CA GLN A 159 22.41 -7.66 -21.26
C GLN A 159 22.71 -8.69 -22.37
N LYS A 160 21.92 -9.78 -22.48
CA LYS A 160 22.10 -10.76 -23.56
C LYS A 160 21.97 -10.16 -24.95
N SER A 161 21.13 -9.15 -25.12
CA SER A 161 20.95 -8.39 -26.36
C SER A 161 21.69 -7.05 -26.37
N ASN A 162 22.23 -6.63 -25.22
CA ASN A 162 22.92 -5.35 -25.02
C ASN A 162 24.21 -5.58 -24.23
N PRO A 163 25.25 -6.15 -24.84
CA PRO A 163 26.48 -6.62 -24.13
C PRO A 163 27.20 -5.52 -23.34
N ASN A 164 27.07 -4.27 -23.75
CA ASN A 164 27.70 -3.11 -23.09
C ASN A 164 26.86 -2.57 -21.89
N LEU A 165 25.71 -3.14 -21.58
CA LEU A 165 24.89 -2.74 -20.45
C LEU A 165 25.58 -3.16 -19.15
N THR A 166 25.89 -2.19 -18.30
CA THR A 166 26.46 -2.39 -16.97
C THR A 166 25.57 -1.76 -15.92
N TRP A 167 25.66 -2.26 -14.69
CA TRP A 167 24.93 -1.72 -13.54
C TRP A 167 25.64 -2.03 -12.23
N ASN A 168 25.37 -1.21 -11.23
CA ASN A 168 25.79 -1.41 -9.85
C ASN A 168 24.69 -2.06 -9.02
N GLN A 169 25.10 -2.88 -8.04
CA GLN A 169 24.20 -3.43 -7.04
C GLN A 169 24.55 -2.87 -5.66
N LYS A 170 23.58 -2.26 -5.02
CA LYS A 170 23.71 -1.73 -3.65
C LYS A 170 23.08 -2.73 -2.67
N LYS A 171 23.86 -3.12 -1.65
CA LYS A 171 23.40 -3.95 -0.52
C LYS A 171 22.76 -3.07 0.55
N ASP A 172 21.97 -3.70 1.39
CA ASP A 172 21.36 -3.07 2.59
C ASP A 172 20.67 -1.74 2.27
N THR A 173 19.93 -1.70 1.17
CA THR A 173 19.14 -0.58 0.70
C THR A 173 17.77 -1.06 0.26
N ASP A 174 16.79 -0.18 0.28
CA ASP A 174 15.45 -0.42 -0.23
C ASP A 174 15.12 0.44 -1.46
N SER A 175 13.93 0.23 -2.02
CA SER A 175 13.48 0.96 -3.21
C SER A 175 13.31 2.45 -2.93
N GLU A 176 12.88 2.83 -1.73
CA GLU A 176 12.62 4.23 -1.35
C GLU A 176 13.92 5.00 -1.19
N GLU A 177 14.93 4.38 -0.57
CA GLU A 177 16.27 4.97 -0.48
C GLU A 177 16.88 5.21 -1.86
N LEU A 178 16.80 4.23 -2.79
CA LEU A 178 17.30 4.43 -4.16
C LEU A 178 16.55 5.55 -4.88
N LEU A 179 15.24 5.63 -4.74
CA LEU A 179 14.43 6.73 -5.31
C LEU A 179 14.83 8.09 -4.70
N SER A 180 15.12 8.14 -3.41
CA SER A 180 15.61 9.34 -2.72
C SER A 180 16.96 9.80 -3.25
N LEU A 181 17.92 8.86 -3.47
CA LEU A 181 19.22 9.15 -4.07
C LEU A 181 19.12 9.64 -5.52
N ILE A 182 18.12 9.17 -6.27
CA ILE A 182 17.80 9.73 -7.60
C ILE A 182 17.24 11.15 -7.46
N ALA A 183 16.31 11.38 -6.54
CA ALA A 183 15.69 12.69 -6.34
C ALA A 183 16.70 13.74 -5.86
N SER A 184 17.66 13.38 -4.99
CA SER A 184 18.76 14.25 -4.58
C SER A 184 19.74 14.51 -5.75
N GLY A 185 19.90 13.57 -6.67
CA GLY A 185 20.85 13.62 -7.80
C GLY A 185 22.20 12.96 -7.50
N GLU A 186 22.27 12.20 -6.41
CA GLU A 186 23.44 11.39 -6.06
C GLU A 186 23.61 10.18 -6.98
N LEU A 187 22.49 9.65 -7.49
CA LEU A 187 22.45 8.61 -8.51
C LEU A 187 21.76 9.15 -9.77
N LEU A 188 22.17 8.66 -10.95
CA LEU A 188 21.59 9.08 -12.23
C LEU A 188 20.36 8.25 -12.58
N TYR A 189 20.44 6.92 -12.43
CA TYR A 189 19.37 6.01 -12.84
C TYR A 189 19.21 4.86 -11.84
N THR A 190 17.95 4.48 -11.62
CA THR A 190 17.57 3.23 -10.97
C THR A 190 16.43 2.57 -11.72
N ILE A 191 16.00 1.39 -11.26
CA ILE A 191 14.80 0.73 -11.74
C ILE A 191 13.81 0.66 -10.58
N SER A 192 12.55 0.92 -10.87
CA SER A 192 11.46 0.76 -9.92
C SER A 192 10.26 0.10 -10.58
N ASP A 193 9.39 -0.47 -9.78
CA ASP A 193 8.06 -0.83 -10.24
C ASP A 193 7.21 0.44 -10.44
N SER A 194 6.39 0.46 -11.50
CA SER A 194 5.61 1.63 -11.86
C SER A 194 4.70 2.12 -10.73
N THR A 195 4.09 1.21 -9.97
CA THR A 195 3.23 1.56 -8.83
C THR A 195 4.02 2.17 -7.67
N SER A 196 5.22 1.65 -7.38
CA SER A 196 6.12 2.23 -6.38
C SER A 196 6.57 3.64 -6.79
N LEU A 197 6.96 3.82 -8.07
CA LEU A 197 7.31 5.14 -8.59
C LEU A 197 6.14 6.13 -8.47
N ASP A 198 4.94 5.75 -8.88
CA ASP A 198 3.75 6.63 -8.84
C ASP A 198 3.42 7.08 -7.42
N ILE A 199 3.57 6.19 -6.43
CA ILE A 199 3.38 6.53 -5.02
C ILE A 199 4.47 7.51 -4.54
N ASN A 200 5.74 7.22 -4.85
CA ASN A 200 6.87 8.01 -4.36
C ASN A 200 6.95 9.40 -5.02
N ARG A 201 6.45 9.58 -6.23
CA ARG A 201 6.35 10.90 -6.89
C ARG A 201 5.53 11.93 -6.11
N ARG A 202 4.65 11.49 -5.22
CA ARG A 202 3.89 12.40 -4.33
C ARG A 202 4.81 13.13 -3.34
N PHE A 203 5.93 12.51 -2.99
CA PHE A 203 6.89 12.99 -2.01
C PHE A 203 8.19 13.48 -2.68
N MET A 204 8.53 12.86 -3.80
CA MET A 204 9.71 13.15 -4.62
C MET A 204 9.29 13.53 -6.04
N PRO A 205 8.67 14.72 -6.21
CA PRO A 205 8.07 15.12 -7.49
C PRO A 205 9.08 15.32 -8.63
N GLU A 206 10.37 15.32 -8.33
CA GLU A 206 11.47 15.38 -9.31
C GLU A 206 11.65 14.08 -10.10
N LEU A 207 11.16 12.96 -9.58
CA LEU A 207 11.31 11.66 -10.22
C LEU A 207 10.54 11.57 -11.54
N ARG A 208 11.14 10.96 -12.53
CA ARG A 208 10.56 10.75 -13.87
C ARG A 208 10.65 9.29 -14.27
N GLU A 209 9.62 8.85 -14.99
CA GLU A 209 9.58 7.56 -15.66
C GLU A 209 10.29 7.66 -17.01
N GLY A 210 11.22 6.74 -17.26
CA GLY A 210 11.92 6.59 -18.53
C GLY A 210 11.43 5.37 -19.31
N LEU A 211 12.40 4.56 -19.76
CA LEU A 211 12.12 3.35 -20.53
C LEU A 211 11.35 2.32 -19.70
N ILE A 212 10.34 1.70 -20.29
CA ILE A 212 9.71 0.50 -19.75
C ILE A 212 10.58 -0.70 -20.11
N LEU A 213 11.24 -1.28 -19.11
CA LEU A 213 12.18 -2.39 -19.28
C LEU A 213 11.47 -3.75 -19.32
N LYS A 214 10.39 -3.89 -18.53
CA LYS A 214 9.56 -5.09 -18.50
C LYS A 214 8.10 -4.73 -18.24
N LYS A 215 7.19 -5.27 -19.05
CA LYS A 215 5.76 -4.96 -18.96
C LYS A 215 4.99 -6.03 -18.18
N LYS A 216 3.96 -5.61 -17.43
CA LYS A 216 2.93 -6.46 -16.81
C LYS A 216 3.50 -7.61 -15.96
N GLN A 217 4.59 -7.34 -15.24
CA GLN A 217 5.22 -8.30 -14.34
C GLN A 217 4.24 -8.65 -13.21
N PRO A 218 3.89 -9.94 -12.98
CA PRO A 218 3.04 -10.32 -11.86
C PRO A 218 3.75 -10.07 -10.54
N VAL A 219 3.01 -9.59 -9.54
CA VAL A 219 3.43 -9.54 -8.13
C VAL A 219 2.74 -10.68 -7.41
N VAL A 220 3.50 -11.42 -6.60
CA VAL A 220 3.11 -12.71 -6.03
C VAL A 220 3.62 -12.88 -4.60
N TRP A 221 3.02 -13.78 -3.86
CA TRP A 221 3.57 -14.28 -2.60
C TRP A 221 4.45 -15.50 -2.83
N LEU A 222 5.43 -15.68 -1.95
CA LEU A 222 6.34 -16.83 -2.00
C LEU A 222 6.10 -17.73 -0.79
N LEU A 223 6.09 -19.04 -1.03
CA LEU A 223 5.96 -20.07 -0.02
C LEU A 223 7.23 -20.94 0.01
N PRO A 224 7.49 -21.67 1.11
CA PRO A 224 8.61 -22.63 1.17
C PRO A 224 8.56 -23.61 -0.01
N PRO A 225 9.72 -24.02 -0.54
CA PRO A 225 9.76 -24.96 -1.67
C PRO A 225 9.21 -26.34 -1.30
N ASN A 226 9.36 -26.73 -0.03
CA ASN A 226 8.93 -28.03 0.51
C ASN A 226 7.87 -27.85 1.60
N ASN A 227 7.06 -28.88 1.83
CA ASN A 227 6.06 -28.95 2.91
C ASN A 227 5.01 -27.82 2.91
N SER A 228 4.76 -27.20 1.75
CA SER A 228 3.81 -26.09 1.61
C SER A 228 2.57 -26.41 0.75
N ASP A 229 2.33 -27.69 0.42
CA ASP A 229 1.23 -28.10 -0.47
C ASP A 229 -0.15 -27.70 0.09
N GLN A 230 -0.38 -27.95 1.38
CA GLN A 230 -1.62 -27.58 2.05
C GLN A 230 -1.82 -26.06 2.05
N LEU A 231 -0.78 -25.30 2.44
CA LEU A 231 -0.86 -23.83 2.48
C LEU A 231 -1.05 -23.24 1.08
N MET A 232 -0.38 -23.80 0.05
CA MET A 232 -0.56 -23.39 -1.34
C MET A 232 -1.99 -23.67 -1.83
N SER A 233 -2.54 -24.84 -1.53
CA SER A 233 -3.92 -25.19 -1.89
C SER A 233 -4.93 -24.23 -1.25
N GLN A 234 -4.74 -23.92 0.03
CA GLN A 234 -5.57 -22.94 0.76
C GLN A 234 -5.42 -21.52 0.19
N LEU A 235 -4.20 -21.11 -0.15
CA LEU A 235 -3.94 -19.81 -0.77
C LEU A 235 -4.63 -19.67 -2.14
N LEU A 236 -4.59 -20.73 -2.96
CA LEU A 236 -5.28 -20.74 -4.27
C LEU A 236 -6.80 -20.66 -4.10
N ALA A 237 -7.37 -21.42 -3.17
CA ALA A 237 -8.81 -21.38 -2.88
C ALA A 237 -9.23 -19.99 -2.37
N PHE A 238 -8.50 -19.43 -1.42
CA PHE A 238 -8.69 -18.07 -0.91
C PHE A 238 -8.62 -17.03 -2.03
N TRP A 239 -7.56 -17.07 -2.87
CA TRP A 239 -7.40 -16.15 -3.98
C TRP A 239 -8.57 -16.17 -4.96
N HIS A 240 -9.10 -17.36 -5.28
CA HIS A 240 -10.28 -17.52 -6.13
C HIS A 240 -11.52 -16.86 -5.51
N ILE A 241 -11.70 -16.98 -4.19
CA ILE A 241 -12.80 -16.35 -3.45
C ILE A 241 -12.65 -14.83 -3.54
N GLU A 242 -11.48 -14.29 -3.16
CA GLU A 242 -11.24 -12.84 -3.09
C GLU A 242 -11.28 -12.18 -4.48
N LYS A 243 -10.80 -12.87 -5.52
CA LYS A 243 -10.91 -12.42 -6.90
C LYS A 243 -12.37 -12.34 -7.36
N ARG A 244 -13.17 -13.35 -7.07
CA ARG A 244 -14.60 -13.39 -7.40
C ARG A 244 -15.40 -12.34 -6.64
N ASN A 245 -15.05 -12.10 -5.39
CA ASN A 245 -15.66 -11.07 -4.53
C ASN A 245 -15.24 -9.64 -4.92
N GLY A 246 -14.30 -9.47 -5.85
CA GLY A 246 -13.81 -8.17 -6.30
C GLY A 246 -12.80 -7.51 -5.36
N THR A 247 -12.32 -8.21 -4.33
CA THR A 247 -11.36 -7.66 -3.35
C THR A 247 -10.06 -7.20 -4.00
N LEU A 248 -9.49 -7.99 -4.93
CA LEU A 248 -8.26 -7.60 -5.62
C LEU A 248 -8.44 -6.27 -6.36
N ALA A 249 -9.55 -6.13 -7.08
CA ALA A 249 -9.85 -4.89 -7.80
C ALA A 249 -10.17 -3.71 -6.87
N TYR A 250 -10.75 -3.96 -5.70
CA TYR A 250 -10.92 -2.95 -4.65
C TYR A 250 -9.57 -2.47 -4.11
N LEU A 251 -8.65 -3.39 -3.81
CA LEU A 251 -7.32 -3.05 -3.32
C LEU A 251 -6.47 -2.33 -4.39
N ASP A 252 -6.58 -2.75 -5.66
CA ASP A 252 -5.97 -2.05 -6.79
C ASP A 252 -6.45 -0.59 -6.85
N GLU A 253 -7.75 -0.36 -6.71
CA GLU A 253 -8.32 1.00 -6.67
C GLU A 253 -7.84 1.75 -5.44
N LYS A 254 -7.84 1.12 -4.27
CA LYS A 254 -7.45 1.73 -3.00
C LYS A 254 -5.98 2.18 -2.99
N TYR A 255 -5.06 1.36 -3.48
CA TYR A 255 -3.63 1.61 -3.36
C TYR A 255 -3.00 2.22 -4.61
N PHE A 256 -3.54 1.99 -5.83
CA PHE A 256 -2.86 2.36 -7.08
C PHE A 256 -3.65 3.32 -7.96
N ALA A 257 -4.98 3.18 -8.09
CA ALA A 257 -5.72 3.89 -9.13
C ALA A 257 -5.73 5.42 -8.98
N HIS A 258 -5.71 5.94 -7.74
CA HIS A 258 -5.73 7.38 -7.50
C HIS A 258 -4.35 8.05 -7.64
N VAL A 259 -3.27 7.26 -7.73
CA VAL A 259 -1.89 7.77 -7.88
C VAL A 259 -1.38 7.75 -9.31
N ALA A 260 -2.05 7.05 -10.22
CA ALA A 260 -1.65 6.92 -11.64
C ALA A 260 -1.64 8.26 -12.42
N ARG A 261 -2.32 9.30 -11.93
CA ARG A 261 -2.31 10.65 -12.51
C ARG A 261 -1.43 11.56 -11.68
N PHE A 262 -0.17 11.67 -12.07
CA PHE A 262 0.81 12.52 -11.42
C PHE A 262 0.86 13.91 -12.07
N ASP A 263 0.69 14.98 -11.26
CA ASP A 263 0.94 16.36 -11.64
C ASP A 263 2.10 16.94 -10.81
N TYR A 264 3.25 17.09 -11.47
CA TYR A 264 4.47 17.59 -10.84
C TYR A 264 4.32 19.00 -10.27
N VAL A 265 3.68 19.88 -11.02
CA VAL A 265 3.53 21.30 -10.63
C VAL A 265 2.62 21.41 -9.42
N ASP A 266 1.50 20.69 -9.45
CA ASP A 266 0.51 20.67 -8.37
C ASP A 266 1.10 20.06 -7.09
N THR A 267 1.80 18.92 -7.21
CA THR A 267 2.43 18.27 -6.04
C THR A 267 3.47 19.16 -5.38
N ARG A 268 4.35 19.83 -6.14
CA ARG A 268 5.32 20.78 -5.57
C ARG A 268 4.66 22.01 -4.94
N ALA A 269 3.58 22.49 -5.54
CA ALA A 269 2.81 23.60 -4.97
C ALA A 269 2.17 23.21 -3.64
N PHE A 270 1.66 21.97 -3.56
CA PHE A 270 1.07 21.44 -2.33
C PHE A 270 2.11 21.28 -1.22
N ILE A 271 3.27 20.66 -1.49
CA ILE A 271 4.35 20.52 -0.49
C ILE A 271 4.76 21.88 0.06
N ARG A 272 5.01 22.87 -0.80
CA ARG A 272 5.31 24.23 -0.34
C ARG A 272 4.18 24.86 0.49
N ALA A 273 2.92 24.54 0.17
CA ALA A 273 1.79 25.06 0.93
C ALA A 273 1.67 24.40 2.31
N ILE A 274 2.08 23.13 2.46
CA ILE A 274 2.15 22.45 3.76
C ILE A 274 3.09 23.23 4.69
N ASP A 275 4.26 23.62 4.22
CA ASP A 275 5.23 24.38 5.04
C ASP A 275 4.77 25.80 5.34
N ASN A 276 4.20 26.50 4.35
CA ASN A 276 3.98 27.97 4.44
C ASN A 276 2.54 28.36 4.84
N LYS A 277 1.54 27.51 4.63
CA LYS A 277 0.12 27.86 4.86
C LYS A 277 -0.56 26.99 5.90
N LEU A 278 -0.31 25.66 5.89
CA LEU A 278 -0.99 24.71 6.77
C LEU A 278 -0.80 25.03 8.26
N PRO A 279 0.38 25.44 8.76
CA PRO A 279 0.57 25.74 10.18
C PRO A 279 -0.45 26.74 10.74
N LYS A 280 -0.85 27.73 9.94
CA LYS A 280 -1.86 28.72 10.31
C LYS A 280 -3.26 28.13 10.56
N TYR A 281 -3.58 27.02 9.91
CA TYR A 281 -4.93 26.45 9.90
C TYR A 281 -5.03 25.10 10.60
N ARG A 282 -3.89 24.42 10.86
CA ARG A 282 -3.82 23.06 11.40
C ARG A 282 -4.68 22.87 12.64
N ALA A 283 -4.49 23.71 13.66
CA ALA A 283 -5.28 23.62 14.90
C ALA A 283 -6.80 23.77 14.66
N SER A 284 -7.20 24.53 13.64
CA SER A 284 -8.61 24.66 13.29
C SER A 284 -9.15 23.43 12.58
N PHE A 285 -8.35 22.80 11.70
CA PHE A 285 -8.71 21.51 11.09
C PHE A 285 -8.87 20.43 12.14
N GLU A 286 -7.91 20.27 13.04
CA GLU A 286 -7.92 19.32 14.15
C GLU A 286 -9.15 19.53 15.05
N LYS A 287 -9.43 20.78 15.44
CA LYS A 287 -10.57 21.12 16.30
C LYS A 287 -11.93 20.81 15.69
N HIS A 288 -12.09 20.96 14.37
CA HIS A 288 -13.41 20.90 13.71
C HIS A 288 -13.61 19.61 12.87
N ALA A 289 -12.62 18.74 12.79
CA ALA A 289 -12.69 17.51 12.02
C ALA A 289 -13.76 16.52 12.53
N ASP A 290 -14.03 16.51 13.85
CA ASP A 290 -14.99 15.63 14.50
C ASP A 290 -14.69 14.15 14.19
N LYS A 291 -15.55 13.46 13.42
CA LYS A 291 -15.38 12.05 13.00
C LYS A 291 -14.45 11.89 11.80
N ILE A 292 -14.05 12.97 11.16
CA ILE A 292 -13.18 12.96 9.98
C ILE A 292 -11.73 13.08 10.43
N ASP A 293 -10.81 12.34 9.82
CA ASP A 293 -9.38 12.62 9.96
C ASP A 293 -9.12 14.07 9.51
N TRP A 294 -8.53 14.90 10.39
CA TRP A 294 -8.28 16.32 10.12
C TRP A 294 -7.48 16.55 8.82
N ARG A 295 -6.62 15.60 8.44
CA ARG A 295 -5.83 15.65 7.19
C ARG A 295 -6.73 15.50 5.96
N LYS A 296 -7.81 14.72 6.03
CA LYS A 296 -8.82 14.65 4.96
C LYS A 296 -9.56 15.96 4.80
N LEU A 297 -9.89 16.61 5.92
CA LEU A 297 -10.52 17.94 5.90
C LEU A 297 -9.56 19.00 5.35
N ALA A 298 -8.29 18.98 5.75
CA ALA A 298 -7.25 19.88 5.23
C ALA A 298 -7.00 19.66 3.73
N ALA A 299 -6.92 18.39 3.28
CA ALA A 299 -6.80 18.03 1.87
C ALA A 299 -8.01 18.52 1.04
N THR A 300 -9.22 18.42 1.59
CA THR A 300 -10.43 18.97 0.98
C THR A 300 -10.34 20.47 0.82
N ALA A 301 -9.94 21.18 1.88
CA ALA A 301 -9.74 22.64 1.84
C ALA A 301 -8.67 23.07 0.82
N TYR A 302 -7.60 22.26 0.67
CA TYR A 302 -6.60 22.53 -0.35
C TYR A 302 -7.15 22.35 -1.76
N GLN A 303 -7.91 21.29 -2.00
CA GLN A 303 -8.59 21.06 -3.28
C GLN A 303 -9.56 22.19 -3.64
N GLU A 304 -10.23 22.79 -2.63
CA GLU A 304 -11.19 23.88 -2.82
C GLU A 304 -10.51 25.21 -3.19
N SER A 305 -9.44 25.58 -2.48
CA SER A 305 -8.90 26.94 -2.55
C SER A 305 -7.38 27.04 -2.52
N HIS A 306 -6.65 25.92 -2.49
CA HIS A 306 -5.21 25.90 -2.17
C HIS A 306 -4.89 26.64 -0.85
N TRP A 307 -5.79 26.49 0.14
CA TRP A 307 -5.79 27.21 1.43
C TRP A 307 -5.71 28.74 1.26
N ASN A 308 -6.40 29.27 0.26
CA ASN A 308 -6.53 30.70 0.05
C ASN A 308 -7.89 31.19 0.60
N PRO A 309 -7.93 31.97 1.70
CA PRO A 309 -9.19 32.46 2.27
C PRO A 309 -9.94 33.42 1.34
N ASN A 310 -9.26 34.05 0.39
CA ASN A 310 -9.83 34.98 -0.57
C ASN A 310 -10.28 34.33 -1.88
N ALA A 311 -10.23 32.99 -1.96
CA ALA A 311 -10.64 32.27 -3.15
C ALA A 311 -12.11 32.58 -3.54
N ARG A 312 -12.33 32.71 -4.85
CA ARG A 312 -13.64 33.03 -5.43
C ARG A 312 -13.80 32.26 -6.75
N SER A 313 -14.92 31.56 -6.90
CA SER A 313 -15.29 30.95 -8.18
C SER A 313 -16.18 31.88 -9.01
N PRO A 314 -16.28 31.64 -10.33
CA PRO A 314 -17.23 32.35 -11.20
C PRO A 314 -18.70 32.17 -10.77
N THR A 315 -19.03 31.08 -10.09
CA THR A 315 -20.36 30.74 -9.60
C THR A 315 -20.70 31.32 -8.23
N GLY A 316 -19.80 32.14 -7.67
CA GLY A 316 -20.06 32.89 -6.42
C GLY A 316 -19.78 32.11 -5.12
N VAL A 317 -19.18 30.90 -5.18
CA VAL A 317 -18.63 30.24 -3.98
C VAL A 317 -17.35 30.94 -3.54
N ARG A 318 -17.10 31.03 -2.23
CA ARG A 318 -15.98 31.82 -1.67
C ARG A 318 -15.43 31.21 -0.39
N GLY A 319 -14.21 31.63 -0.08
CA GLY A 319 -13.52 31.34 1.16
C GLY A 319 -12.74 30.03 1.08
N LEU A 320 -12.09 29.68 2.19
CA LEU A 320 -11.13 28.57 2.25
C LEU A 320 -11.75 27.20 1.90
N MET A 321 -13.02 26.98 2.25
CA MET A 321 -13.77 25.74 1.94
C MET A 321 -14.82 25.95 0.83
N MET A 322 -14.75 27.05 0.07
CA MET A 322 -15.60 27.37 -1.08
C MET A 322 -17.10 27.15 -0.84
N LEU A 323 -17.63 27.70 0.27
CA LEU A 323 -19.02 27.55 0.63
C LEU A 323 -19.93 28.48 -0.17
N THR A 324 -21.10 27.99 -0.61
CA THR A 324 -22.18 28.84 -1.11
C THR A 324 -22.84 29.62 0.05
N LEU A 325 -23.56 30.69 -0.25
CA LEU A 325 -24.34 31.40 0.78
C LEU A 325 -25.41 30.48 1.41
N PRO A 326 -26.19 29.71 0.63
CA PRO A 326 -27.15 28.74 1.22
C PRO A 326 -26.49 27.72 2.13
N THR A 327 -25.35 27.14 1.71
CA THR A 327 -24.60 26.16 2.50
C THR A 327 -24.10 26.78 3.81
N ALA A 328 -23.50 27.99 3.76
CA ALA A 328 -23.03 28.69 4.94
C ALA A 328 -24.18 28.94 5.94
N LYS A 329 -25.35 29.37 5.45
CA LYS A 329 -26.56 29.55 6.26
C LYS A 329 -27.04 28.24 6.87
N GLN A 330 -27.09 27.15 6.09
CA GLN A 330 -27.50 25.82 6.53
C GLN A 330 -26.63 25.31 7.69
N VAL A 331 -25.33 25.50 7.63
CA VAL A 331 -24.39 25.04 8.67
C VAL A 331 -24.16 26.04 9.80
N GLY A 332 -24.87 27.18 9.77
CA GLY A 332 -24.84 28.21 10.82
C GLY A 332 -23.56 29.08 10.82
N ILE A 333 -22.98 29.33 9.65
CA ILE A 333 -21.78 30.20 9.49
C ILE A 333 -22.21 31.60 9.12
N LYS A 334 -21.74 32.60 9.91
CA LYS A 334 -22.05 34.00 9.70
C LYS A 334 -21.18 34.64 8.62
N ASN A 335 -19.89 34.29 8.60
CA ASN A 335 -18.92 34.83 7.63
C ASN A 335 -18.10 33.72 7.00
N ARG A 336 -18.43 33.31 5.76
CA ARG A 336 -17.69 32.28 5.00
C ARG A 336 -16.34 32.76 4.47
N LEU A 337 -16.03 34.05 4.55
CA LEU A 337 -14.74 34.63 4.17
C LEU A 337 -13.74 34.60 5.32
N ASP A 338 -14.22 34.48 6.56
CA ASP A 338 -13.36 34.15 7.70
C ASP A 338 -12.86 32.73 7.57
N PRO A 339 -11.54 32.49 7.50
CA PRO A 339 -10.99 31.14 7.22
C PRO A 339 -11.38 30.12 8.28
N PHE A 340 -11.44 30.49 9.54
CA PHE A 340 -11.76 29.59 10.65
C PHE A 340 -13.25 29.22 10.67
N GLN A 341 -14.12 30.20 10.38
CA GLN A 341 -15.55 29.89 10.19
C GLN A 341 -15.77 29.07 8.92
N SER A 342 -15.01 29.33 7.85
CA SER A 342 -15.07 28.53 6.61
C SER A 342 -14.69 27.07 6.87
N ILE A 343 -13.60 26.81 7.61
CA ILE A 343 -13.18 25.46 8.03
C ILE A 343 -14.30 24.80 8.84
N LYS A 344 -14.81 25.47 9.87
CA LYS A 344 -15.92 24.96 10.70
C LYS A 344 -17.16 24.60 9.86
N GLY A 345 -17.52 25.48 8.92
CA GLY A 345 -18.67 25.28 8.03
C GLY A 345 -18.46 24.12 7.04
N GLY A 346 -17.30 24.05 6.42
CA GLY A 346 -16.95 22.96 5.51
C GLY A 346 -16.92 21.60 6.20
N ALA A 347 -16.37 21.54 7.40
CA ALA A 347 -16.36 20.33 8.22
C ALA A 347 -17.78 19.87 8.55
N LYS A 348 -18.64 20.76 9.04
CA LYS A 348 -20.05 20.44 9.31
C LYS A 348 -20.81 19.97 8.08
N TYR A 349 -20.56 20.60 6.92
CA TYR A 349 -21.21 20.23 5.68
C TYR A 349 -20.74 18.84 5.21
N LEU A 350 -19.45 18.56 5.28
CA LEU A 350 -18.90 17.27 4.92
C LEU A 350 -19.38 16.15 5.85
N ASN A 351 -19.42 16.40 7.17
CA ASN A 351 -20.03 15.46 8.14
C ASN A 351 -21.50 15.19 7.82
N SER A 352 -22.27 16.22 7.46
CA SER A 352 -23.68 16.03 7.07
C SER A 352 -23.85 15.18 5.79
N MET A 353 -22.87 15.20 4.88
CA MET A 353 -22.88 14.28 3.72
C MET A 353 -22.61 12.84 4.17
N LEU A 354 -21.65 12.62 5.07
CA LEU A 354 -21.34 11.30 5.63
C LEU A 354 -22.56 10.68 6.36
N GLU A 355 -23.27 11.47 7.17
CA GLU A 355 -24.44 11.01 7.93
C GLU A 355 -25.62 10.62 7.02
N ARG A 356 -25.76 11.26 5.87
CA ARG A 356 -26.82 10.98 4.89
C ARG A 356 -26.57 9.72 4.04
N LEU A 357 -25.33 9.23 4.00
CA LEU A 357 -24.99 8.06 3.20
C LEU A 357 -25.64 6.79 3.79
N PRO A 358 -26.19 5.88 2.96
CA PRO A 358 -26.73 4.61 3.41
C PRO A 358 -25.69 3.75 4.13
N GLU A 359 -26.13 2.94 5.08
CA GLU A 359 -25.30 1.99 5.81
C GLU A 359 -24.71 0.89 4.91
N SER A 360 -25.34 0.62 3.76
CA SER A 360 -24.83 -0.34 2.77
C SER A 360 -23.48 0.05 2.17
N ILE A 361 -23.05 1.32 2.29
CA ILE A 361 -21.73 1.76 1.84
C ILE A 361 -20.71 1.43 2.92
N PRO A 362 -19.68 0.61 2.61
CA PRO A 362 -18.64 0.25 3.57
C PRO A 362 -17.95 1.47 4.19
N GLU A 363 -17.66 1.42 5.50
CA GLU A 363 -17.14 2.56 6.27
C GLU A 363 -15.87 3.15 5.63
N ASN A 364 -14.97 2.31 5.17
CA ASN A 364 -13.71 2.71 4.50
C ASN A 364 -13.90 3.38 3.13
N GLN A 365 -15.11 3.38 2.57
CA GLN A 365 -15.44 4.03 1.29
C GLN A 365 -16.35 5.25 1.44
N ARG A 366 -17.04 5.40 2.58
CA ARG A 366 -18.03 6.47 2.81
C ARG A 366 -17.48 7.85 2.50
N MET A 367 -16.23 8.12 2.88
CA MET A 367 -15.59 9.41 2.64
C MET A 367 -15.56 9.80 1.14
N TRP A 368 -15.33 8.85 0.25
CA TRP A 368 -15.26 9.13 -1.19
C TRP A 368 -16.62 9.53 -1.76
N PHE A 369 -17.68 8.88 -1.30
CA PHE A 369 -19.07 9.26 -1.63
C PHE A 369 -19.44 10.63 -1.07
N ALA A 370 -19.03 10.94 0.17
CA ALA A 370 -19.27 12.23 0.79
C ALA A 370 -18.55 13.35 0.06
N LEU A 371 -17.29 13.15 -0.36
CA LEU A 371 -16.52 14.13 -1.14
C LEU A 371 -17.12 14.36 -2.52
N ALA A 372 -17.54 13.30 -3.21
CA ALA A 372 -18.27 13.45 -4.48
C ALA A 372 -19.58 14.23 -4.28
N SER A 373 -20.30 13.95 -3.19
CA SER A 373 -21.53 14.68 -2.81
C SER A 373 -21.26 16.14 -2.45
N TYR A 374 -20.13 16.44 -1.82
CA TYR A 374 -19.70 17.80 -1.54
C TYR A 374 -19.48 18.61 -2.84
N ASN A 375 -18.86 18.00 -3.84
CA ASN A 375 -18.52 18.63 -5.12
C ASN A 375 -19.72 18.81 -6.05
N ILE A 376 -20.47 17.75 -6.37
CA ILE A 376 -21.57 17.81 -7.36
C ILE A 376 -22.97 17.75 -6.75
N GLY A 377 -23.06 17.60 -5.43
CA GLY A 377 -24.32 17.47 -4.71
C GLY A 377 -24.75 16.02 -4.50
N PHE A 378 -25.33 15.78 -3.31
CA PHE A 378 -25.76 14.46 -2.85
C PHE A 378 -26.74 13.77 -3.80
N GLY A 379 -27.69 14.54 -4.38
CA GLY A 379 -28.69 14.00 -5.31
C GLY A 379 -28.08 13.36 -6.57
N HIS A 380 -27.03 13.95 -7.13
CA HIS A 380 -26.35 13.40 -8.31
C HIS A 380 -25.55 12.13 -7.98
N VAL A 381 -25.01 12.03 -6.77
CA VAL A 381 -24.36 10.79 -6.31
C VAL A 381 -25.40 9.67 -6.14
N GLU A 382 -26.58 9.98 -5.62
CA GLU A 382 -27.68 9.01 -5.55
C GLU A 382 -28.21 8.63 -6.94
N ASP A 383 -28.22 9.54 -7.90
CA ASP A 383 -28.53 9.20 -9.30
C ASP A 383 -27.49 8.26 -9.91
N ALA A 384 -26.20 8.49 -9.61
CA ALA A 384 -25.13 7.59 -10.03
C ALA A 384 -25.26 6.19 -9.42
N ARG A 385 -25.61 6.12 -8.12
CA ARG A 385 -25.85 4.84 -7.43
C ARG A 385 -27.01 4.05 -8.05
N LYS A 386 -28.13 4.71 -8.29
CA LYS A 386 -29.30 4.09 -8.98
C LYS A 386 -28.97 3.66 -10.40
N LEU A 387 -28.12 4.41 -11.10
CA LEU A 387 -27.68 4.06 -12.46
C LEU A 387 -26.73 2.86 -12.41
N ALA A 388 -25.83 2.79 -11.45
CA ALA A 388 -24.93 1.64 -11.23
C ALA A 388 -25.75 0.36 -11.00
N ASP A 389 -26.73 0.41 -10.12
CA ASP A 389 -27.63 -0.72 -9.84
C ASP A 389 -28.34 -1.22 -11.12
N LYS A 390 -28.91 -0.29 -11.92
CA LYS A 390 -29.52 -0.61 -13.22
C LYS A 390 -28.55 -1.22 -14.24
N MET A 391 -27.25 -0.96 -14.09
CA MET A 391 -26.20 -1.50 -14.95
C MET A 391 -25.60 -2.82 -14.44
N GLY A 392 -26.12 -3.34 -13.32
CA GLY A 392 -25.59 -4.55 -12.68
C GLY A 392 -24.25 -4.33 -11.96
N LEU A 393 -23.91 -3.07 -11.65
CA LEU A 393 -22.74 -2.68 -10.88
C LEU A 393 -23.11 -2.51 -9.39
N ASN A 394 -22.13 -2.56 -8.49
CA ASN A 394 -22.39 -2.39 -7.06
C ASN A 394 -22.57 -0.90 -6.69
N PRO A 395 -23.80 -0.46 -6.32
CA PRO A 395 -24.08 0.94 -5.99
C PRO A 395 -23.44 1.42 -4.68
N SER A 396 -22.83 0.51 -3.90
CA SER A 396 -22.17 0.79 -2.63
C SER A 396 -20.63 0.67 -2.73
N ALA A 397 -20.08 0.39 -3.92
CA ALA A 397 -18.65 0.32 -4.18
C ALA A 397 -18.16 1.57 -4.91
N TRP A 398 -17.24 2.32 -4.31
CA TRP A 398 -16.68 3.55 -4.92
C TRP A 398 -16.08 3.29 -6.30
N ARG A 399 -15.41 2.16 -6.48
CA ARG A 399 -14.86 1.76 -7.77
C ARG A 399 -15.90 1.80 -8.89
N ASP A 400 -17.07 1.23 -8.64
CA ASP A 400 -18.14 1.13 -9.64
C ASP A 400 -18.83 2.49 -9.84
N ILE A 401 -19.02 3.26 -8.76
CA ILE A 401 -19.56 4.62 -8.83
C ILE A 401 -18.63 5.56 -9.59
N LYS A 402 -17.33 5.41 -9.45
CA LYS A 402 -16.31 6.17 -10.20
C LYS A 402 -16.43 5.96 -11.72
N GLU A 403 -16.84 4.79 -12.18
CA GLU A 403 -17.11 4.50 -13.59
C GLU A 403 -18.44 5.11 -14.07
N VAL A 404 -19.43 5.19 -13.18
CA VAL A 404 -20.79 5.64 -13.52
C VAL A 404 -20.94 7.17 -13.45
N LEU A 405 -20.28 7.85 -12.51
CA LEU A 405 -20.35 9.30 -12.37
C LEU A 405 -20.12 10.06 -13.69
N PRO A 406 -19.11 9.73 -14.53
CA PRO A 406 -18.90 10.37 -15.82
C PRO A 406 -20.07 10.21 -16.81
N LEU A 407 -20.88 9.16 -16.66
CA LEU A 407 -22.05 8.92 -17.53
C LEU A 407 -23.15 9.96 -17.31
N LEU A 408 -23.20 10.61 -16.12
CA LEU A 408 -24.15 11.69 -15.84
C LEU A 408 -23.92 12.95 -16.69
N GLN A 409 -22.83 13.03 -17.47
CA GLN A 409 -22.61 14.06 -18.49
C GLN A 409 -23.25 13.72 -19.83
N LYS A 410 -23.60 12.45 -20.06
CA LYS A 410 -24.13 11.96 -21.33
C LYS A 410 -25.66 11.95 -21.31
N ARG A 411 -26.29 12.63 -22.29
CA ARG A 411 -27.76 12.77 -22.37
C ARG A 411 -28.50 11.43 -22.33
N LYS A 412 -27.91 10.38 -22.93
CA LYS A 412 -28.47 9.01 -22.90
C LYS A 412 -28.77 8.54 -21.47
N TYR A 413 -27.95 8.92 -20.49
CA TYR A 413 -28.08 8.49 -19.11
C TYR A 413 -28.80 9.53 -18.24
N TYR A 414 -28.34 10.79 -18.22
CA TYR A 414 -28.86 11.79 -17.28
C TYR A 414 -30.34 12.17 -17.54
N LYS A 415 -30.88 12.04 -18.76
CA LYS A 415 -32.29 12.31 -19.04
C LYS A 415 -33.28 11.43 -18.26
N ASN A 416 -32.79 10.28 -17.76
CA ASN A 416 -33.57 9.30 -17.02
C ASN A 416 -33.22 9.31 -15.51
N THR A 417 -32.44 10.26 -15.04
CA THR A 417 -32.11 10.45 -13.62
C THR A 417 -32.96 11.56 -13.02
N ARG A 418 -33.11 11.55 -11.68
CA ARG A 418 -33.97 12.52 -10.97
C ARG A 418 -33.42 13.94 -11.03
N TYR A 419 -32.10 14.08 -10.91
CA TYR A 419 -31.44 15.38 -10.82
C TYR A 419 -30.80 15.84 -12.13
N GLY A 420 -30.78 14.98 -13.15
CA GLY A 420 -30.34 15.32 -14.50
C GLY A 420 -28.84 15.39 -14.67
N TYR A 421 -28.36 16.38 -15.44
CA TYR A 421 -26.95 16.56 -15.78
C TYR A 421 -26.07 16.86 -14.58
N ALA A 422 -24.94 16.16 -14.46
CA ALA A 422 -23.89 16.49 -13.50
C ALA A 422 -22.49 16.34 -14.12
N ARG A 423 -21.54 17.16 -13.67
CA ARG A 423 -20.13 17.10 -14.07
C ARG A 423 -19.37 15.95 -13.39
N GLY A 424 -19.83 14.71 -13.63
CA GLY A 424 -19.35 13.52 -12.95
C GLY A 424 -17.85 13.26 -13.09
N ASN A 425 -17.20 13.62 -14.22
CA ASN A 425 -15.75 13.55 -14.36
C ASN A 425 -15.03 14.46 -13.36
N GLU A 426 -15.57 15.68 -13.14
CA GLU A 426 -14.98 16.62 -12.16
C GLU A 426 -15.03 16.06 -10.75
N ALA A 427 -16.15 15.40 -10.38
CA ALA A 427 -16.29 14.75 -9.07
C ALA A 427 -15.27 13.61 -8.87
N VAL A 428 -15.04 12.79 -9.89
CA VAL A 428 -14.03 11.73 -9.82
C VAL A 428 -12.63 12.33 -9.63
N HIS A 429 -12.27 13.34 -10.43
CA HIS A 429 -10.99 14.02 -10.30
C HIS A 429 -10.82 14.72 -8.94
N TYR A 430 -11.89 15.33 -8.44
CA TYR A 430 -11.93 15.97 -7.13
C TYR A 430 -11.58 14.98 -6.01
N VAL A 431 -12.25 13.83 -5.99
CA VAL A 431 -11.98 12.78 -4.98
C VAL A 431 -10.56 12.23 -5.12
N ASP A 432 -10.11 11.93 -6.34
CA ASP A 432 -8.76 11.40 -6.57
C ASP A 432 -7.67 12.40 -6.13
N SER A 433 -7.88 13.71 -6.37
CA SER A 433 -6.95 14.76 -5.93
C SER A 433 -6.88 14.86 -4.40
N ILE A 434 -8.04 14.85 -3.72
CA ILE A 434 -8.08 14.91 -2.26
C ILE A 434 -7.40 13.68 -1.64
N ARG A 435 -7.57 12.51 -2.22
CA ARG A 435 -6.88 11.28 -1.77
C ARG A 435 -5.36 11.46 -1.85
N ARG A 436 -4.84 11.99 -2.98
CA ARG A 436 -3.39 12.27 -3.13
C ARG A 436 -2.87 13.27 -2.10
N TYR A 437 -3.59 14.38 -1.88
CA TYR A 437 -3.21 15.36 -0.86
C TYR A 437 -3.24 14.77 0.54
N TYR A 438 -4.28 14.00 0.85
CA TYR A 438 -4.40 13.30 2.13
C TYR A 438 -3.22 12.36 2.38
N ASP A 439 -2.90 11.50 1.41
CA ASP A 439 -1.79 10.55 1.53
C ASP A 439 -0.45 11.28 1.73
N THR A 440 -0.25 12.41 1.04
CA THR A 440 0.94 13.24 1.22
C THR A 440 1.01 13.84 2.63
N LEU A 441 -0.11 14.34 3.17
CA LEU A 441 -0.16 14.85 4.55
C LEU A 441 0.13 13.74 5.58
N VAL A 442 -0.43 12.55 5.39
CA VAL A 442 -0.17 11.39 6.27
C VAL A 442 1.30 11.04 6.26
N TRP A 443 1.92 11.00 5.09
CA TRP A 443 3.33 10.67 4.97
C TRP A 443 4.23 11.71 5.66
N ILE A 444 4.02 13.01 5.42
CA ILE A 444 4.79 14.09 6.04
C ILE A 444 4.62 14.08 7.56
N ASP A 445 3.40 13.89 8.05
CA ASP A 445 3.10 13.83 9.49
C ASP A 445 3.85 12.65 10.16
N ASN A 446 3.88 11.49 9.49
CA ASN A 446 4.60 10.32 9.98
C ASN A 446 6.13 10.53 9.97
N GLN A 447 6.68 11.19 8.95
CA GLN A 447 8.12 11.50 8.88
C GLN A 447 8.53 12.44 10.02
N ASN A 448 7.75 13.48 10.28
CA ASN A 448 8.00 14.42 11.37
C ASN A 448 7.97 13.70 12.73
N LEU A 449 7.00 12.82 12.96
CA LEU A 449 6.92 12.01 14.19
C LEU A 449 8.15 11.11 14.37
N LEU A 450 8.64 10.49 13.28
CA LEU A 450 9.84 9.66 13.34
C LEU A 450 11.11 10.48 13.65
N LEU A 451 11.20 11.72 13.17
CA LEU A 451 12.31 12.63 13.49
C LEU A 451 12.28 13.04 14.96
N GLU A 452 11.11 13.44 15.48
CA GLU A 452 10.92 13.78 16.89
C GLU A 452 11.31 12.61 17.81
N LEU A 453 10.87 11.38 17.50
CA LEU A 453 11.23 10.18 18.29
C LEU A 453 12.73 9.85 18.25
N LYS A 454 13.43 10.15 17.17
CA LYS A 454 14.88 9.99 17.07
C LYS A 454 15.62 11.03 17.92
N GLU A 455 15.16 12.29 17.90
CA GLU A 455 15.73 13.37 18.72
C GLU A 455 15.55 13.09 20.21
N ASP A 456 14.36 12.67 20.64
CA ASP A 456 14.07 12.27 22.02
C ASP A 456 14.89 11.05 22.46
N GLY A 457 15.03 10.06 21.59
CA GLY A 457 15.86 8.87 21.84
C GLY A 457 17.35 9.19 21.97
N THR A 458 17.82 10.23 21.27
CA THR A 458 19.22 10.71 21.35
C THR A 458 19.46 11.47 22.66
N GLN A 459 18.49 12.27 23.12
CA GLN A 459 18.59 12.98 24.41
C GLN A 459 18.58 12.03 25.61
N THR A 460 17.83 10.93 25.54
CA THR A 460 17.83 9.90 26.61
C THR A 460 19.11 9.07 26.65
N ALA A 461 19.83 8.93 25.52
CA ALA A 461 21.13 8.24 25.47
C ALA A 461 22.27 9.08 26.01
N ASP A 462 22.19 10.41 25.88
CA ASP A 462 23.24 11.36 26.36
C ASP A 462 23.12 11.64 27.86
N ASN A 463 21.99 11.37 28.50
CA ASN A 463 21.74 11.54 29.93
C ASN A 463 22.04 10.29 30.79
N ARG A 464 22.77 9.28 30.31
CA ARG A 464 23.27 8.21 31.15
C ARG A 464 24.40 8.76 32.04
N PRO A 465 24.34 8.65 33.38
CA PRO A 465 25.42 9.11 34.26
C PRO A 465 26.69 8.37 33.86
N GLN A 466 27.74 9.12 33.55
CA GLN A 466 29.09 8.59 33.43
C GLN A 466 29.46 7.93 34.77
N VAL A 467 29.50 6.60 34.79
CA VAL A 467 30.08 5.86 35.90
C VAL A 467 31.56 6.20 35.96
N SER A 468 31.94 7.02 36.92
CA SER A 468 33.33 7.38 37.18
C SER A 468 34.15 6.11 37.46
N LYS A 469 35.12 5.83 36.58
CA LYS A 469 36.21 4.90 36.87
C LYS A 469 37.15 5.54 37.90
N SER A 470 36.87 5.37 39.17
CA SER A 470 37.82 5.57 40.23
C SER A 470 37.54 4.51 41.29
N GLU A 471 38.49 3.58 41.40
CA GLU A 471 38.80 2.67 42.49
C GLU A 471 39.15 1.26 42.01
N GLN A 472 40.38 1.13 41.50
CA GLN A 472 41.17 -0.09 41.61
C GLN A 472 42.63 0.33 41.64
N SER A 473 43.09 0.65 42.87
CA SER A 473 44.50 0.53 43.27
C SER A 473 44.55 0.55 44.81
N GLN A 474 44.44 -0.63 45.39
CA GLN A 474 45.19 -1.07 46.57
C GLN A 474 45.09 -2.58 46.72
#